data_b04bdf9205a143f5255f2b2716683830
#
_entry.id   b04bdf9205a143f5255f2b2716683830
#
_cell.length_a   1.000
_cell.length_b   1.000
_cell.length_c   1.000
_cell.angle_alpha   90.00
_cell.angle_beta   90.00
_cell.angle_gamma   90.00
#
_symmetry.space_group_name_H-M   'P 1'
#
loop_
_entity.id
_entity.type
_entity.pdbx_description
1 polymer ?
#
loop_
_entity_poly.entity_id
_entity_poly.type
_entity_poly.pdbx_seq_one_letter_code
_entity_poly.pdbx_strand_id
1 'polypeptide(L)'
;MCAATAASDDPASGPTVELITSRRNPLVGRLRLLHDPRQRRQSESLLLEGTHLLQEALALGLIPELLLATPAWVRRHGTLLAALPAATRVRQAEPTVLEAAATTRSPDGVLAVLPTPSPRPPANGARFLLALDRIQDPGNLGTLLRTALAGGVEEVWLAEGADPHQPKCLRASSGAALALPIERLETDVLADRLEGVRRRGVLVVAAVLPGPAWPDPHPYWCHDWRQPTLLLLGNEGAGIDPALAPQIDSLVTIPHSPAVESLNVAVAAAPLLLERWRQSAVEGLGPGVGQGGAGGHDRTDRSGR
;
A
#
# COMPACT_ATOMS: atom_id res chain seq x y z
N MET A 1 37.14 -63.67 -13.25
CA MET A 1 36.39 -62.66 -14.05
C MET A 1 35.34 -62.03 -13.17
N CYS A 2 35.66 -60.90 -12.57
CA CYS A 2 34.73 -60.12 -11.76
C CYS A 2 34.24 -58.96 -12.63
N ALA A 3 32.92 -58.92 -12.87
CA ALA A 3 32.27 -57.82 -13.54
C ALA A 3 31.93 -56.74 -12.46
N ALA A 4 32.54 -55.57 -12.57
CA ALA A 4 32.20 -54.41 -11.78
C ALA A 4 30.97 -53.72 -12.39
N THR A 5 29.91 -53.62 -11.59
CA THR A 5 28.71 -52.86 -11.92
C THR A 5 28.98 -51.40 -11.61
N ALA A 6 29.04 -50.54 -12.62
CA ALA A 6 29.15 -49.11 -12.48
C ALA A 6 27.81 -48.56 -11.99
N ALA A 7 27.82 -47.87 -10.81
CA ALA A 7 26.72 -47.08 -10.34
C ALA A 7 26.68 -45.78 -11.16
N SER A 8 25.57 -45.49 -11.79
CA SER A 8 25.30 -44.24 -12.47
C SER A 8 24.96 -43.18 -11.41
N ASP A 9 25.88 -42.28 -11.13
CA ASP A 9 25.59 -41.03 -10.42
C ASP A 9 24.74 -40.13 -11.33
N ASP A 10 23.50 -39.92 -10.92
CA ASP A 10 22.60 -38.96 -11.52
C ASP A 10 22.81 -37.57 -10.84
N PRO A 11 23.38 -36.55 -11.52
CA PRO A 11 23.71 -35.26 -10.90
C PRO A 11 22.54 -34.26 -10.81
N ALA A 12 21.29 -34.72 -10.74
CA ALA A 12 20.12 -33.86 -10.77
C ALA A 12 19.33 -33.71 -9.46
N SER A 13 19.93 -33.97 -8.29
CA SER A 13 19.30 -33.65 -7.00
C SER A 13 19.85 -32.36 -6.43
N GLY A 14 19.32 -31.23 -6.89
CA GLY A 14 19.41 -29.97 -6.12
C GLY A 14 18.81 -30.16 -4.71
N PRO A 15 19.13 -29.30 -3.72
CA PRO A 15 18.70 -29.48 -2.35
C PRO A 15 17.20 -29.73 -2.29
N THR A 16 16.80 -30.88 -1.79
CA THR A 16 15.39 -31.27 -1.64
C THR A 16 14.76 -30.28 -0.66
N VAL A 17 14.00 -29.32 -1.17
CA VAL A 17 13.24 -28.38 -0.31
C VAL A 17 12.14 -29.20 0.36
N GLU A 18 12.28 -29.43 1.66
CA GLU A 18 11.32 -30.18 2.44
C GLU A 18 9.91 -29.56 2.33
N LEU A 19 8.93 -30.36 1.90
CA LEU A 19 7.53 -29.95 1.76
C LEU A 19 6.82 -30.00 3.11
N ILE A 20 6.30 -28.88 3.57
CA ILE A 20 5.52 -28.78 4.79
C ILE A 20 4.09 -29.31 4.52
N THR A 21 3.71 -30.40 5.16
CA THR A 21 2.41 -31.08 5.02
C THR A 21 1.49 -30.88 6.21
N SER A 22 2.02 -30.46 7.36
CA SER A 22 1.27 -30.32 8.60
C SER A 22 0.86 -28.87 8.88
N ARG A 23 -0.43 -28.63 9.08
CA ARG A 23 -0.97 -27.34 9.58
C ARG A 23 -0.47 -26.98 10.99
N ARG A 24 0.07 -27.94 11.73
CA ARG A 24 0.67 -27.73 13.06
C ARG A 24 2.15 -27.38 13.01
N ASN A 25 2.72 -27.23 11.83
CA ASN A 25 4.12 -26.82 11.71
C ASN A 25 4.33 -25.47 12.42
N PRO A 26 5.41 -25.31 13.22
CA PRO A 26 5.70 -24.05 13.93
C PRO A 26 5.74 -22.82 13.06
N LEU A 27 6.13 -22.96 11.79
CA LEU A 27 6.14 -21.84 10.83
C LEU A 27 4.73 -21.30 10.59
N VAL A 28 3.72 -22.16 10.46
CA VAL A 28 2.30 -21.74 10.32
C VAL A 28 1.87 -20.89 11.51
N GLY A 29 2.20 -21.34 12.72
CA GLY A 29 1.95 -20.58 13.95
C GLY A 29 2.59 -19.19 13.92
N ARG A 30 3.85 -19.11 13.54
CA ARG A 30 4.58 -17.83 13.43
C ARG A 30 3.95 -16.89 12.39
N LEU A 31 3.56 -17.39 11.22
CA LEU A 31 2.91 -16.58 10.20
C LEU A 31 1.55 -16.03 10.67
N ARG A 32 0.78 -16.85 11.39
CA ARG A 32 -0.50 -16.43 11.97
C ARG A 32 -0.36 -15.35 13.04
N LEU A 33 0.75 -15.30 13.77
CA LEU A 33 1.00 -14.20 14.71
C LEU A 33 1.07 -12.85 14.00
N LEU A 34 1.50 -12.78 12.75
CA LEU A 34 1.54 -11.55 11.96
C LEU A 34 0.15 -11.04 11.55
N HIS A 35 -0.92 -11.78 11.83
CA HIS A 35 -2.29 -11.24 11.68
C HIS A 35 -2.62 -10.22 12.80
N ASP A 36 -1.98 -10.34 13.96
CA ASP A 36 -2.14 -9.42 15.09
C ASP A 36 -1.26 -8.18 14.93
N PRO A 37 -1.81 -6.95 15.05
CA PRO A 37 -1.04 -5.72 14.90
C PRO A 37 0.04 -5.54 15.97
N ARG A 38 -0.14 -6.08 17.20
CA ARG A 38 0.88 -6.01 18.26
C ARG A 38 2.08 -6.87 17.91
N GLN A 39 1.82 -8.08 17.38
CA GLN A 39 2.87 -8.99 16.95
C GLN A 39 3.66 -8.44 15.76
N ARG A 40 2.99 -7.81 14.78
CA ARG A 40 3.69 -7.12 13.67
C ARG A 40 4.62 -6.02 14.17
N ARG A 41 4.15 -5.17 15.09
CA ARG A 41 4.99 -4.11 15.69
C ARG A 41 6.16 -4.68 16.49
N GLN A 42 5.94 -5.74 17.28
CA GLN A 42 6.98 -6.36 18.08
C GLN A 42 8.05 -7.06 17.24
N SER A 43 7.66 -7.70 16.16
CA SER A 43 8.58 -8.43 15.27
C SER A 43 9.11 -7.56 14.12
N GLU A 44 8.62 -6.33 13.98
CA GLU A 44 8.91 -5.41 12.86
C GLU A 44 8.76 -6.08 11.49
N SER A 45 7.77 -6.98 11.37
CA SER A 45 7.57 -7.82 10.18
C SER A 45 6.13 -7.76 9.70
N LEU A 46 5.95 -7.83 8.38
CA LEU A 46 4.67 -7.87 7.68
C LEU A 46 4.45 -9.22 7.01
N LEU A 47 3.19 -9.64 6.90
CA LEU A 47 2.77 -10.77 6.08
C LEU A 47 2.09 -10.26 4.80
N LEU A 48 2.71 -10.51 3.65
CA LEU A 48 2.10 -10.27 2.34
C LEU A 48 1.43 -11.56 1.84
N GLU A 49 0.24 -11.40 1.29
CA GLU A 49 -0.52 -12.49 0.69
C GLU A 49 -0.70 -12.24 -0.80
N GLY A 50 -0.17 -13.15 -1.62
CA GLY A 50 -0.38 -13.18 -3.04
C GLY A 50 0.77 -12.65 -3.88
N THR A 51 0.80 -13.11 -5.12
CA THR A 51 1.86 -12.84 -6.10
C THR A 51 2.00 -11.36 -6.41
N HIS A 52 0.86 -10.66 -6.58
CA HIS A 52 0.87 -9.24 -6.93
C HIS A 52 1.55 -8.38 -5.85
N LEU A 53 1.18 -8.56 -4.56
CA LEU A 53 1.82 -7.81 -3.48
C LEU A 53 3.32 -8.11 -3.34
N LEU A 54 3.72 -9.37 -3.59
CA LEU A 54 5.13 -9.74 -3.62
C LEU A 54 5.87 -9.01 -4.75
N GLN A 55 5.28 -8.94 -5.95
CA GLN A 55 5.87 -8.24 -7.09
C GLN A 55 6.00 -6.73 -6.82
N GLU A 56 4.97 -6.08 -6.25
CA GLU A 56 5.03 -4.68 -5.85
C GLU A 56 6.12 -4.43 -4.80
N ALA A 57 6.23 -5.28 -3.78
CA ALA A 57 7.29 -5.17 -2.78
C ALA A 57 8.69 -5.26 -3.40
N LEU A 58 8.90 -6.22 -4.31
CA LEU A 58 10.18 -6.37 -5.00
C LEU A 58 10.49 -5.19 -5.92
N ALA A 59 9.49 -4.63 -6.61
CA ALA A 59 9.65 -3.43 -7.44
C ALA A 59 10.06 -2.20 -6.61
N LEU A 60 9.67 -2.15 -5.33
CA LEU A 60 10.10 -1.14 -4.36
C LEU A 60 11.47 -1.45 -3.73
N GLY A 61 12.12 -2.54 -4.12
CA GLY A 61 13.40 -2.97 -3.54
C GLY A 61 13.26 -3.59 -2.14
N LEU A 62 12.04 -3.94 -1.71
CA LEU A 62 11.79 -4.60 -0.44
C LEU A 62 12.05 -6.11 -0.60
N ILE A 63 12.97 -6.65 0.19
CA ILE A 63 13.41 -8.04 0.08
C ILE A 63 12.72 -8.87 1.16
N PRO A 64 11.96 -9.92 0.77
CA PRO A 64 11.35 -10.81 1.74
C PRO A 64 12.40 -11.67 2.45
N GLU A 65 12.25 -11.84 3.76
CA GLU A 65 13.06 -12.75 4.57
C GLU A 65 12.68 -14.22 4.36
N LEU A 66 11.38 -14.44 4.07
CA LEU A 66 10.81 -15.76 3.93
C LEU A 66 9.69 -15.76 2.90
N LEU A 67 9.68 -16.77 2.04
CA LEU A 67 8.53 -17.15 1.23
C LEU A 67 8.02 -18.53 1.68
N LEU A 68 6.71 -18.65 1.85
CA LEU A 68 5.99 -19.91 1.94
C LEU A 68 5.13 -20.03 0.68
N ALA A 69 5.42 -21.02 -0.17
CA ALA A 69 4.74 -21.17 -1.45
C ALA A 69 4.31 -22.61 -1.72
N THR A 70 3.25 -22.78 -2.52
CA THR A 70 2.86 -24.11 -2.98
C THR A 70 3.79 -24.59 -4.09
N PRO A 71 3.99 -25.93 -4.28
CA PRO A 71 4.77 -26.46 -5.39
C PRO A 71 4.26 -26.01 -6.77
N ALA A 72 2.94 -25.84 -6.92
CA ALA A 72 2.35 -25.33 -8.15
C ALA A 72 2.74 -23.88 -8.43
N TRP A 73 2.74 -23.04 -7.40
CA TRP A 73 3.18 -21.64 -7.51
C TRP A 73 4.68 -21.55 -7.85
N VAL A 74 5.51 -22.32 -7.18
CA VAL A 74 6.98 -22.38 -7.42
C VAL A 74 7.27 -22.72 -8.90
N ARG A 75 6.60 -23.75 -9.46
CA ARG A 75 6.76 -24.11 -10.88
C ARG A 75 6.34 -23.00 -11.83
N ARG A 76 5.28 -22.25 -11.50
CA ARG A 76 4.75 -21.17 -12.35
C ARG A 76 5.62 -19.90 -12.30
N HIS A 77 6.26 -19.64 -11.18
CA HIS A 77 6.97 -18.39 -10.92
C HIS A 77 8.50 -18.56 -10.76
N GLY A 78 9.08 -19.53 -11.48
CA GLY A 78 10.52 -19.82 -11.43
C GLY A 78 11.43 -18.63 -11.72
N THR A 79 11.06 -17.78 -12.68
CA THR A 79 11.80 -16.55 -13.02
C THR A 79 11.82 -15.56 -11.86
N LEU A 80 10.68 -15.37 -11.18
CA LEU A 80 10.60 -14.49 -10.02
C LEU A 80 11.44 -15.02 -8.85
N LEU A 81 11.40 -16.34 -8.64
CA LEU A 81 12.22 -16.98 -7.61
C LEU A 81 13.73 -16.86 -7.90
N ALA A 82 14.15 -17.01 -9.16
CA ALA A 82 15.54 -16.86 -9.55
C ALA A 82 16.07 -15.42 -9.38
N ALA A 83 15.18 -14.42 -9.40
CA ALA A 83 15.52 -13.02 -9.17
C ALA A 83 15.61 -12.64 -7.68
N LEU A 84 15.21 -13.53 -6.76
CA LEU A 84 15.28 -13.26 -5.33
C LEU A 84 16.73 -13.32 -4.82
N PRO A 85 17.11 -12.44 -3.89
CA PRO A 85 18.40 -12.53 -3.21
C PRO A 85 18.55 -13.86 -2.47
N ALA A 86 19.78 -14.38 -2.42
CA ALA A 86 20.11 -15.63 -1.74
C ALA A 86 19.77 -15.64 -0.24
N ALA A 87 19.60 -14.45 0.37
CA ALA A 87 19.17 -14.28 1.76
C ALA A 87 17.71 -14.66 1.98
N THR A 88 16.86 -14.65 0.93
CA THR A 88 15.45 -15.02 1.04
C THR A 88 15.27 -16.53 1.23
N ARG A 89 14.70 -16.93 2.35
CA ARG A 89 14.41 -18.34 2.64
C ARG A 89 13.14 -18.76 1.95
N VAL A 90 13.21 -19.70 1.01
CA VAL A 90 12.03 -20.28 0.35
C VAL A 90 11.68 -21.60 1.02
N ARG A 91 10.40 -21.79 1.37
CA ARG A 91 9.82 -23.01 1.90
C ARG A 91 8.61 -23.40 1.07
N GLN A 92 8.46 -24.70 0.82
CA GLN A 92 7.28 -25.23 0.14
C GLN A 92 6.28 -25.79 1.14
N ALA A 93 4.99 -25.63 0.86
CA ALA A 93 3.91 -26.16 1.69
C ALA A 93 2.75 -26.65 0.81
N GLU A 94 2.04 -27.65 1.32
CA GLU A 94 0.76 -28.05 0.72
C GLU A 94 -0.23 -26.88 0.73
N PRO A 95 -1.16 -26.81 -0.25
CA PRO A 95 -2.18 -25.76 -0.32
C PRO A 95 -2.94 -25.60 1.01
N THR A 96 -3.32 -26.70 1.64
CA THR A 96 -4.04 -26.71 2.95
C THR A 96 -3.24 -26.13 4.11
N VAL A 97 -1.91 -26.22 4.05
CA VAL A 97 -1.01 -25.64 5.06
C VAL A 97 -0.88 -24.13 4.82
N LEU A 98 -0.74 -23.71 3.57
CA LEU A 98 -0.68 -22.30 3.18
C LEU A 98 -2.00 -21.59 3.52
N GLU A 99 -3.15 -22.19 3.22
CA GLU A 99 -4.47 -21.70 3.64
C GLU A 99 -4.57 -21.50 5.15
N ALA A 100 -4.00 -22.42 5.93
CA ALA A 100 -4.02 -22.29 7.39
C ALA A 100 -3.18 -21.10 7.93
N ALA A 101 -2.24 -20.59 7.14
CA ALA A 101 -1.41 -19.43 7.47
C ALA A 101 -1.93 -18.10 6.86
N ALA A 102 -2.81 -18.17 5.87
CA ALA A 102 -3.39 -17.03 5.18
C ALA A 102 -4.58 -16.41 5.90
N THR A 103 -4.95 -15.17 5.56
CA THR A 103 -6.21 -14.52 5.99
C THR A 103 -7.30 -14.64 4.92
N THR A 104 -6.94 -14.93 3.68
CA THR A 104 -7.89 -15.16 2.59
C THR A 104 -8.35 -16.61 2.53
N ARG A 105 -9.60 -16.82 2.07
CA ARG A 105 -10.17 -18.16 1.90
C ARG A 105 -9.51 -18.95 0.77
N SER A 106 -9.05 -18.25 -0.26
CA SER A 106 -8.43 -18.84 -1.45
C SER A 106 -7.15 -18.07 -1.78
N PRO A 107 -6.05 -18.32 -1.04
CA PRO A 107 -4.77 -17.69 -1.33
C PRO A 107 -4.20 -18.15 -2.68
N ASP A 108 -3.51 -17.26 -3.39
CA ASP A 108 -3.01 -17.55 -4.74
C ASP A 108 -1.72 -18.41 -4.76
N GLY A 109 -1.35 -18.97 -3.62
CA GLY A 109 -0.29 -19.97 -3.51
C GLY A 109 1.04 -19.45 -2.96
N VAL A 110 1.13 -18.18 -2.53
CA VAL A 110 2.33 -17.62 -1.89
C VAL A 110 2.00 -16.69 -0.73
N LEU A 111 2.80 -16.79 0.33
CA LEU A 111 2.89 -15.85 1.45
C LEU A 111 4.34 -15.39 1.58
N ALA A 112 4.55 -14.11 1.88
CA ALA A 112 5.88 -13.55 2.09
C ALA A 112 5.96 -12.81 3.42
N VAL A 113 7.07 -12.95 4.12
CA VAL A 113 7.39 -12.16 5.32
C VAL A 113 8.44 -11.12 4.92
N LEU A 114 8.12 -9.85 5.16
CA LEU A 114 9.00 -8.72 4.93
C LEU A 114 9.26 -7.96 6.23
N PRO A 115 10.43 -7.31 6.37
CA PRO A 115 10.61 -6.26 7.36
C PRO A 115 9.60 -5.13 7.13
N THR A 116 9.08 -4.55 8.19
CA THR A 116 8.20 -3.38 8.08
C THR A 116 8.96 -2.22 7.44
N PRO A 117 8.46 -1.62 6.34
CA PRO A 117 9.12 -0.48 5.72
C PRO A 117 9.19 0.69 6.71
N SER A 118 10.35 1.35 6.80
CA SER A 118 10.48 2.58 7.59
C SER A 118 10.03 3.76 6.75
N PRO A 119 9.13 4.61 7.25
CA PRO A 119 8.72 5.82 6.55
C PRO A 119 9.92 6.73 6.30
N ARG A 120 10.03 7.25 5.08
CA ARG A 120 11.07 8.21 4.70
C ARG A 120 10.40 9.51 4.29
N PRO A 121 10.32 10.50 5.18
CA PRO A 121 9.78 11.81 4.81
C PRO A 121 10.65 12.44 3.72
N PRO A 122 10.06 13.26 2.82
CA PRO A 122 10.81 13.99 1.81
C PRO A 122 11.87 14.89 2.44
N ALA A 123 13.09 14.91 1.89
CA ALA A 123 14.22 15.68 2.41
C ALA A 123 13.94 17.20 2.56
N ASN A 124 13.10 17.75 1.66
CA ASN A 124 12.73 19.18 1.64
C ASN A 124 11.36 19.46 2.28
N GLY A 125 10.78 18.49 2.97
CA GLY A 125 9.41 18.54 3.47
C GLY A 125 8.37 18.29 2.38
N ALA A 126 7.30 17.58 2.74
CA ALA A 126 6.21 17.27 1.82
C ALA A 126 5.41 18.55 1.47
N ARG A 127 4.99 18.64 0.21
CA ARG A 127 4.14 19.71 -0.32
C ARG A 127 2.71 19.26 -0.58
N PHE A 128 2.49 17.96 -0.72
CA PHE A 128 1.15 17.39 -0.86
C PHE A 128 1.01 16.23 0.13
N LEU A 129 0.24 16.46 1.18
CA LEU A 129 0.06 15.53 2.29
C LEU A 129 -1.41 15.08 2.38
N LEU A 130 -1.61 13.90 2.94
CA LEU A 130 -2.92 13.38 3.29
C LEU A 130 -2.95 13.07 4.79
N ALA A 131 -3.86 13.69 5.53
CA ALA A 131 -4.16 13.32 6.91
C ALA A 131 -5.51 12.62 6.99
N LEU A 132 -5.55 11.50 7.69
CA LEU A 132 -6.73 10.64 7.85
C LEU A 132 -7.09 10.57 9.34
N ASP A 133 -8.20 11.18 9.71
CA ASP A 133 -8.69 11.19 11.08
C ASP A 133 -9.60 9.99 11.34
N ARG A 134 -9.09 8.99 12.04
CA ARG A 134 -9.81 7.81 12.56
C ARG A 134 -10.55 6.99 11.49
N ILE A 135 -9.95 6.75 10.32
CA ILE A 135 -10.50 5.84 9.31
C ILE A 135 -10.52 4.41 9.85
N GLN A 136 -11.72 3.78 9.95
CA GLN A 136 -11.90 2.50 10.64
C GLN A 136 -11.86 1.29 9.70
N ASP A 137 -12.41 1.39 8.49
CA ASP A 137 -12.39 0.24 7.57
C ASP A 137 -11.06 0.11 6.84
N PRO A 138 -10.37 -1.05 6.98
CA PRO A 138 -9.08 -1.26 6.31
C PRO A 138 -9.17 -1.36 4.78
N GLY A 139 -10.35 -1.64 4.23
CA GLY A 139 -10.58 -1.59 2.79
C GLY A 139 -10.62 -0.15 2.28
N ASN A 140 -11.33 0.75 3.01
CA ASN A 140 -11.33 2.17 2.73
C ASN A 140 -9.91 2.74 2.87
N LEU A 141 -9.21 2.42 3.97
CA LEU A 141 -7.84 2.88 4.15
C LEU A 141 -6.93 2.43 3.00
N GLY A 142 -6.98 1.16 2.62
CA GLY A 142 -6.18 0.67 1.50
C GLY A 142 -6.50 1.36 0.18
N THR A 143 -7.77 1.61 -0.11
CA THR A 143 -8.21 2.35 -1.32
C THR A 143 -7.76 3.81 -1.28
N LEU A 144 -7.84 4.46 -0.11
CA LEU A 144 -7.32 5.81 0.12
C LEU A 144 -5.82 5.89 -0.16
N LEU A 145 -5.03 4.98 0.39
CA LEU A 145 -3.58 4.93 0.17
C LEU A 145 -3.23 4.73 -1.31
N ARG A 146 -3.96 3.84 -2.01
CA ARG A 146 -3.77 3.63 -3.45
C ARG A 146 -4.07 4.90 -4.25
N THR A 147 -5.18 5.58 -3.93
CA THR A 147 -5.57 6.84 -4.58
C THR A 147 -4.59 7.96 -4.23
N ALA A 148 -4.10 8.02 -2.99
CA ALA A 148 -3.10 8.97 -2.54
C ALA A 148 -1.78 8.84 -3.33
N LEU A 149 -1.29 7.61 -3.50
CA LEU A 149 -0.11 7.34 -4.31
C LEU A 149 -0.32 7.75 -5.77
N ALA A 150 -1.48 7.42 -6.35
CA ALA A 150 -1.84 7.84 -7.71
C ALA A 150 -1.99 9.35 -7.84
N GLY A 151 -2.44 10.04 -6.80
CA GLY A 151 -2.58 11.50 -6.72
C GLY A 151 -1.26 12.25 -6.50
N GLY A 152 -0.16 11.52 -6.25
CA GLY A 152 1.14 12.12 -5.99
C GLY A 152 1.29 12.68 -4.55
N VAL A 153 0.55 12.10 -3.59
CA VAL A 153 0.75 12.39 -2.17
C VAL A 153 2.15 11.93 -1.76
N GLU A 154 2.86 12.80 -1.06
CA GLU A 154 4.25 12.60 -0.67
C GLU A 154 4.40 12.05 0.75
N GLU A 155 3.39 12.24 1.61
CA GLU A 155 3.37 11.78 3.00
C GLU A 155 1.93 11.59 3.48
N VAL A 156 1.68 10.55 4.28
CA VAL A 156 0.36 10.25 4.85
C VAL A 156 0.45 10.19 6.37
N TRP A 157 -0.46 10.88 7.04
CA TRP A 157 -0.63 10.82 8.50
C TRP A 157 -1.92 10.11 8.85
N LEU A 158 -1.82 9.11 9.72
CA LEU A 158 -2.96 8.32 10.20
C LEU A 158 -3.16 8.59 11.69
N ALA A 159 -4.19 9.34 12.04
CA ALA A 159 -4.59 9.49 13.44
C ALA A 159 -5.50 8.33 13.82
N GLU A 160 -4.99 7.43 14.66
CA GLU A 160 -5.72 6.25 15.13
C GLU A 160 -6.28 5.36 13.99
N GLY A 161 -7.35 4.59 14.25
CA GLY A 161 -8.07 3.82 13.22
C GLY A 161 -7.34 2.57 12.73
N ALA A 162 -7.63 2.20 11.49
CA ALA A 162 -7.15 0.98 10.86
C ALA A 162 -5.62 0.96 10.71
N ASP A 163 -5.03 -0.23 10.81
CA ASP A 163 -3.61 -0.45 10.61
C ASP A 163 -3.30 -0.57 9.10
N PRO A 164 -2.43 0.30 8.52
CA PRO A 164 -2.08 0.25 7.11
C PRO A 164 -1.38 -1.04 6.70
N HIS A 165 -0.75 -1.72 7.65
CA HIS A 165 0.01 -2.95 7.43
C HIS A 165 -0.79 -4.24 7.70
N GLN A 166 -2.08 -4.14 8.01
CA GLN A 166 -2.89 -5.35 8.12
C GLN A 166 -3.19 -5.96 6.74
N PRO A 167 -3.32 -7.29 6.62
CA PRO A 167 -3.45 -7.96 5.32
C PRO A 167 -4.59 -7.44 4.43
N LYS A 168 -5.74 -7.08 4.99
CA LYS A 168 -6.87 -6.51 4.23
C LYS A 168 -6.50 -5.15 3.61
N CYS A 169 -5.81 -4.29 4.35
CA CYS A 169 -5.37 -2.98 3.87
C CYS A 169 -4.27 -3.11 2.82
N LEU A 170 -3.26 -3.96 3.05
CA LEU A 170 -2.18 -4.23 2.09
C LEU A 170 -2.73 -4.69 0.74
N ARG A 171 -3.71 -5.62 0.73
CA ARG A 171 -4.36 -6.07 -0.51
C ARG A 171 -5.14 -4.95 -1.19
N ALA A 172 -5.96 -4.20 -0.44
CA ALA A 172 -6.76 -3.11 -1.00
C ALA A 172 -5.90 -1.97 -1.56
N SER A 173 -4.73 -1.73 -0.97
CA SER A 173 -3.80 -0.70 -1.41
C SER A 173 -2.97 -1.09 -2.65
N SER A 174 -2.96 -2.37 -3.06
CA SER A 174 -2.12 -2.85 -4.17
C SER A 174 -0.66 -2.38 -4.06
N GLY A 175 -0.07 -2.52 -2.87
CA GLY A 175 1.32 -2.11 -2.62
C GLY A 175 1.53 -0.65 -2.20
N ALA A 176 0.54 0.24 -2.37
CA ALA A 176 0.69 1.66 -2.01
C ALA A 176 1.04 1.87 -0.52
N ALA A 177 0.53 1.02 0.37
CA ALA A 177 0.89 1.04 1.79
C ALA A 177 2.36 0.71 2.08
N LEU A 178 3.07 0.10 1.12
CA LEU A 178 4.51 -0.18 1.21
C LEU A 178 5.36 0.96 0.60
N ALA A 179 4.80 1.70 -0.35
CA ALA A 179 5.48 2.74 -1.11
C ALA A 179 5.41 4.12 -0.43
N LEU A 180 4.27 4.43 0.20
CA LEU A 180 4.05 5.74 0.82
C LEU A 180 4.76 5.86 2.16
N PRO A 181 5.39 7.00 2.46
CA PRO A 181 5.76 7.38 3.81
C PRO A 181 4.49 7.54 4.65
N ILE A 182 4.27 6.64 5.60
CA ILE A 182 3.09 6.63 6.47
C ILE A 182 3.54 6.79 7.92
N GLU A 183 3.05 7.82 8.58
CA GLU A 183 3.23 8.04 10.01
C GLU A 183 1.91 7.80 10.74
N ARG A 184 1.95 7.01 11.82
CA ARG A 184 0.80 6.84 12.73
C ARG A 184 0.93 7.78 13.91
N LEU A 185 -0.14 8.49 14.21
CA LEU A 185 -0.20 9.52 15.23
C LEU A 185 -1.35 9.24 16.20
N GLU A 186 -1.23 9.74 17.42
CA GLU A 186 -2.37 9.95 18.30
C GLU A 186 -3.11 11.22 17.87
N THR A 187 -4.40 11.35 18.21
CA THR A 187 -5.23 12.47 17.71
C THR A 187 -4.73 13.85 18.19
N ASP A 188 -4.24 13.95 19.43
CA ASP A 188 -3.64 15.18 19.96
C ASP A 188 -2.35 15.56 19.21
N VAL A 189 -1.52 14.58 18.86
CA VAL A 189 -0.31 14.80 18.08
C VAL A 189 -0.65 15.27 16.67
N LEU A 190 -1.77 14.81 16.08
CA LEU A 190 -2.21 15.28 14.76
C LEU A 190 -2.44 16.80 14.78
N ALA A 191 -3.11 17.36 15.79
CA ALA A 191 -3.35 18.79 15.89
C ALA A 191 -2.05 19.61 15.87
N ASP A 192 -1.04 19.18 16.65
CA ASP A 192 0.27 19.82 16.68
C ASP A 192 1.01 19.74 15.34
N ARG A 193 0.87 18.60 14.64
CA ARG A 193 1.46 18.39 13.32
C ARG A 193 0.81 19.28 12.26
N LEU A 194 -0.53 19.44 12.29
CA LEU A 194 -1.27 20.34 11.41
C LEU A 194 -0.79 21.79 11.61
N GLU A 195 -0.66 22.25 12.85
CA GLU A 195 -0.10 23.57 13.13
C GLU A 195 1.35 23.71 12.61
N GLY A 196 2.15 22.66 12.77
CA GLY A 196 3.54 22.64 12.29
C GLY A 196 3.66 22.80 10.76
N VAL A 197 2.80 22.18 9.96
CA VAL A 197 2.82 22.33 8.49
C VAL A 197 2.29 23.69 8.06
N ARG A 198 1.27 24.24 8.74
CA ARG A 198 0.77 25.61 8.50
C ARG A 198 1.87 26.65 8.65
N ARG A 199 2.70 26.55 9.69
CA ARG A 199 3.86 27.43 9.89
C ARG A 199 4.89 27.35 8.75
N ARG A 200 4.90 26.25 8.00
CA ARG A 200 5.75 26.07 6.79
C ARG A 200 5.06 26.52 5.51
N GLY A 201 3.87 27.09 5.59
CA GLY A 201 3.11 27.57 4.43
C GLY A 201 2.34 26.47 3.68
N VAL A 202 2.08 25.32 4.30
CA VAL A 202 1.19 24.29 3.78
C VAL A 202 -0.22 24.56 4.25
N LEU A 203 -1.18 24.69 3.34
CA LEU A 203 -2.58 24.93 3.67
C LEU A 203 -3.25 23.62 4.14
N VAL A 204 -3.92 23.66 5.27
CA VAL A 204 -4.75 22.55 5.76
C VAL A 204 -6.16 22.70 5.20
N VAL A 205 -6.51 21.80 4.30
CA VAL A 205 -7.80 21.78 3.58
C VAL A 205 -8.61 20.58 4.04
N ALA A 206 -9.74 20.82 4.68
CA ALA A 206 -10.62 19.76 5.16
C ALA A 206 -11.77 19.51 4.18
N ALA A 207 -11.99 18.25 3.82
CA ALA A 207 -13.14 17.85 3.02
C ALA A 207 -14.29 17.45 3.94
N VAL A 208 -15.40 18.21 3.85
CA VAL A 208 -16.54 18.11 4.75
C VAL A 208 -17.87 18.16 4.01
N LEU A 209 -18.92 17.71 4.68
CA LEU A 209 -20.30 17.96 4.25
C LEU A 209 -20.76 19.31 4.80
N PRO A 210 -21.52 20.10 4.02
CA PRO A 210 -22.16 21.32 4.51
C PRO A 210 -23.06 21.05 5.72
N GLY A 211 -22.92 21.82 6.79
CA GLY A 211 -23.73 21.65 7.99
C GLY A 211 -23.36 22.63 9.09
N PRO A 212 -24.04 22.58 10.26
CA PRO A 212 -23.82 23.54 11.35
C PRO A 212 -22.37 23.53 11.89
N ALA A 213 -21.71 22.37 11.88
CA ALA A 213 -20.32 22.25 12.34
C ALA A 213 -19.32 22.79 11.30
N TRP A 214 -19.66 22.72 10.03
CA TRP A 214 -18.80 23.09 8.90
C TRP A 214 -19.61 23.97 7.93
N PRO A 215 -19.79 25.27 8.25
CA PRO A 215 -20.57 26.18 7.41
C PRO A 215 -19.85 26.53 6.11
N ASP A 216 -20.60 26.65 5.03
CA ASP A 216 -20.19 27.18 3.73
C ASP A 216 -18.91 26.60 3.11
N PRO A 217 -18.69 25.27 3.08
CA PRO A 217 -17.58 24.71 2.34
C PRO A 217 -17.76 24.98 0.85
N HIS A 218 -16.70 25.44 0.18
CA HIS A 218 -16.78 25.68 -1.27
C HIS A 218 -16.54 24.39 -2.07
N PRO A 219 -17.01 24.29 -3.32
CA PRO A 219 -16.71 23.15 -4.17
C PRO A 219 -15.21 22.92 -4.31
N TYR A 220 -14.76 21.65 -4.20
CA TYR A 220 -13.34 21.31 -4.17
C TYR A 220 -12.54 21.84 -5.35
N TRP A 221 -13.15 22.00 -6.54
CA TRP A 221 -12.49 22.53 -7.73
C TRP A 221 -12.24 24.05 -7.68
N CYS A 222 -12.80 24.78 -6.68
CA CYS A 222 -12.52 26.19 -6.43
C CYS A 222 -11.22 26.40 -5.61
N HIS A 223 -10.69 25.35 -4.97
CA HIS A 223 -9.41 25.42 -4.27
C HIS A 223 -8.24 25.32 -5.26
N ASP A 224 -7.16 26.10 -5.04
CA ASP A 224 -5.92 25.99 -5.80
C ASP A 224 -5.04 24.86 -5.26
N TRP A 225 -5.22 23.66 -5.78
CA TRP A 225 -4.48 22.46 -5.36
C TRP A 225 -3.00 22.45 -5.75
N ARG A 226 -2.53 23.39 -6.54
CA ARG A 226 -1.11 23.53 -6.94
C ARG A 226 -0.25 24.05 -5.80
N GLN A 227 -0.87 24.77 -4.87
CA GLN A 227 -0.20 25.21 -3.64
C GLN A 227 0.16 24.04 -2.73
N PRO A 228 1.17 24.22 -1.84
CA PRO A 228 1.42 23.22 -0.80
C PRO A 228 0.15 22.99 0.03
N THR A 229 -0.34 21.75 0.03
CA THR A 229 -1.65 21.41 0.60
C THR A 229 -1.57 20.11 1.40
N LEU A 230 -2.17 20.12 2.59
CA LEU A 230 -2.52 18.93 3.34
C LEU A 230 -4.03 18.73 3.22
N LEU A 231 -4.48 17.64 2.60
CA LEU A 231 -5.86 17.24 2.60
C LEU A 231 -6.20 16.47 3.87
N LEU A 232 -7.18 16.95 4.63
CA LEU A 232 -7.69 16.27 5.83
C LEU A 232 -9.04 15.61 5.52
N LEU A 233 -9.12 14.29 5.75
CA LEU A 233 -10.35 13.50 5.63
C LEU A 233 -10.70 12.89 6.98
N GLY A 234 -11.97 12.93 7.33
CA GLY A 234 -12.49 12.43 8.59
C GLY A 234 -13.01 11.00 8.54
N ASN A 235 -13.42 10.52 9.70
CA ASN A 235 -14.07 9.24 9.93
C ASN A 235 -15.35 9.09 9.09
N GLU A 236 -15.66 7.86 8.67
CA GLU A 236 -16.78 7.54 7.79
C GLU A 236 -18.17 7.94 8.37
N GLY A 237 -18.31 7.89 9.70
CA GLY A 237 -19.56 8.22 10.40
C GLY A 237 -19.50 9.55 11.15
N ALA A 238 -18.43 9.78 11.91
CA ALA A 238 -18.29 10.95 12.78
C ALA A 238 -17.71 12.18 12.07
N GLY A 239 -17.16 12.04 10.87
CA GLY A 239 -16.46 13.11 10.18
C GLY A 239 -15.11 13.47 10.83
N ILE A 240 -14.68 14.71 10.64
CA ILE A 240 -13.46 15.26 11.24
C ILE A 240 -13.72 15.64 12.69
N ASP A 241 -12.76 15.37 13.58
CA ASP A 241 -12.83 15.76 14.97
C ASP A 241 -12.92 17.29 15.09
N PRO A 242 -13.96 17.84 15.77
CA PRO A 242 -14.09 19.28 15.97
C PRO A 242 -12.89 19.93 16.66
N ALA A 243 -12.12 19.17 17.44
CA ALA A 243 -10.89 19.65 18.07
C ALA A 243 -9.82 20.07 17.03
N LEU A 244 -9.89 19.57 15.81
CA LEU A 244 -8.98 19.93 14.70
C LEU A 244 -9.40 21.23 13.98
N ALA A 245 -10.60 21.77 14.24
CA ALA A 245 -11.12 22.94 13.55
C ALA A 245 -10.18 24.18 13.58
N PRO A 246 -9.47 24.49 14.68
CA PRO A 246 -8.54 25.63 14.72
C PRO A 246 -7.35 25.52 13.76
N GLN A 247 -7.02 24.31 13.30
CA GLN A 247 -5.90 24.05 12.39
C GLN A 247 -6.32 24.04 10.91
N ILE A 248 -7.61 24.18 10.60
CA ILE A 248 -8.13 24.13 9.23
C ILE A 248 -8.13 25.53 8.62
N ASP A 249 -7.48 25.68 7.47
CA ASP A 249 -7.41 26.94 6.73
C ASP A 249 -8.57 27.09 5.70
N SER A 250 -9.08 25.97 5.19
CA SER A 250 -10.11 25.98 4.14
C SER A 250 -10.99 24.74 4.20
N LEU A 251 -12.29 24.95 3.95
CA LEU A 251 -13.28 23.88 3.88
C LEU A 251 -13.67 23.64 2.43
N VAL A 252 -13.59 22.40 1.97
CA VAL A 252 -14.04 21.99 0.64
C VAL A 252 -15.12 20.92 0.74
N THR A 253 -15.98 20.87 -0.27
CA THR A 253 -17.01 19.83 -0.39
C THR A 253 -17.04 19.26 -1.80
N ILE A 254 -17.59 18.06 -1.93
CA ILE A 254 -17.93 17.46 -3.23
C ILE A 254 -19.42 17.62 -3.43
N PRO A 255 -19.88 18.57 -4.27
CA PRO A 255 -21.29 18.68 -4.59
C PRO A 255 -21.80 17.38 -5.22
N HIS A 256 -22.87 16.82 -4.66
CA HIS A 256 -23.50 15.60 -5.13
C HIS A 256 -25.02 15.68 -4.96
N SER A 257 -25.73 14.71 -5.53
CA SER A 257 -27.20 14.65 -5.46
C SER A 257 -27.67 14.55 -4.01
N PRO A 258 -28.69 15.30 -3.61
CA PRO A 258 -29.31 15.20 -2.27
C PRO A 258 -30.01 13.85 -2.03
N ALA A 259 -30.09 12.99 -3.04
CA ALA A 259 -30.63 11.63 -2.89
C ALA A 259 -29.75 10.71 -2.05
N VAL A 260 -28.50 11.11 -1.81
CA VAL A 260 -27.57 10.42 -0.92
C VAL A 260 -27.04 11.41 0.12
N GLU A 261 -26.92 10.95 1.36
CA GLU A 261 -26.47 11.79 2.48
C GLU A 261 -24.96 12.07 2.40
N SER A 262 -24.16 11.06 2.03
CA SER A 262 -22.71 11.16 1.95
C SER A 262 -22.13 10.18 0.94
N LEU A 263 -20.90 10.42 0.52
CA LEU A 263 -20.12 9.50 -0.29
C LEU A 263 -19.20 8.65 0.60
N ASN A 264 -18.92 7.42 0.18
CA ASN A 264 -17.85 6.64 0.79
C ASN A 264 -16.54 7.44 0.76
N VAL A 265 -15.81 7.50 1.88
CA VAL A 265 -14.62 8.34 2.04
C VAL A 265 -13.53 8.05 1.01
N ALA A 266 -13.34 6.77 0.65
CA ALA A 266 -12.34 6.40 -0.36
C ALA A 266 -12.76 6.80 -1.78
N VAL A 267 -14.07 6.83 -2.07
CA VAL A 267 -14.62 7.36 -3.33
C VAL A 267 -14.50 8.88 -3.37
N ALA A 268 -14.84 9.55 -2.27
CA ALA A 268 -14.71 11.00 -2.13
C ALA A 268 -13.26 11.50 -2.28
N ALA A 269 -12.28 10.73 -1.84
CA ALA A 269 -10.88 11.09 -1.95
C ALA A 269 -10.39 11.18 -3.40
N ALA A 270 -10.94 10.40 -4.33
CA ALA A 270 -10.45 10.34 -5.70
C ALA A 270 -10.51 11.70 -6.44
N PRO A 271 -11.65 12.40 -6.53
CA PRO A 271 -11.69 13.70 -7.18
C PRO A 271 -10.82 14.73 -6.46
N LEU A 272 -10.72 14.70 -5.13
CA LEU A 272 -9.91 15.64 -4.34
C LEU A 272 -8.41 15.46 -4.62
N LEU A 273 -7.92 14.23 -4.56
CA LEU A 273 -6.49 13.92 -4.72
C LEU A 273 -6.01 14.07 -6.18
N LEU A 274 -6.89 13.80 -7.16
CA LEU A 274 -6.56 13.90 -8.57
C LEU A 274 -6.75 15.31 -9.15
N GLU A 275 -7.43 16.20 -8.44
CA GLU A 275 -7.67 17.58 -8.89
C GLU A 275 -6.36 18.36 -9.06
N ARG A 276 -5.36 18.11 -8.21
CA ARG A 276 -4.01 18.68 -8.36
C ARG A 276 -3.42 18.37 -9.73
N TRP A 277 -3.55 17.14 -10.22
CA TRP A 277 -3.08 16.75 -11.55
C TRP A 277 -3.84 17.47 -12.65
N ARG A 278 -5.16 17.56 -12.52
CA ARG A 278 -5.99 18.29 -13.50
C ARG A 278 -5.60 19.76 -13.59
N GLN A 279 -5.44 20.43 -12.47
CA GLN A 279 -5.07 21.85 -12.44
C GLN A 279 -3.65 22.05 -12.97
N SER A 280 -2.69 21.19 -12.66
CA SER A 280 -1.32 21.27 -13.16
C SER A 280 -1.23 20.98 -14.67
N ALA A 281 -2.05 20.06 -15.19
CA ALA A 281 -2.05 19.71 -16.62
C ALA A 281 -2.59 20.84 -17.50
N VAL A 282 -3.54 21.63 -17.01
CA VAL A 282 -4.11 22.77 -17.77
C VAL A 282 -3.07 23.86 -18.03
N GLU A 283 -2.05 23.99 -17.18
CA GLU A 283 -0.99 24.98 -17.32
C GLU A 283 0.29 24.43 -17.98
N GLY A 284 0.29 23.19 -18.49
CA GLY A 284 1.48 22.58 -19.10
C GLY A 284 2.58 22.20 -18.10
N LEU A 285 2.30 22.28 -16.80
CA LEU A 285 3.21 21.95 -15.69
C LEU A 285 2.78 20.64 -15.00
N GLY A 286 2.57 19.56 -15.77
CA GLY A 286 2.40 18.22 -15.16
C GLY A 286 3.66 17.89 -14.36
N PRO A 287 3.56 17.36 -13.09
CA PRO A 287 4.72 16.81 -12.39
C PRO A 287 5.31 15.74 -13.29
N GLY A 288 6.62 15.85 -13.59
CA GLY A 288 7.30 15.04 -14.58
C GLY A 288 7.01 13.56 -14.36
N VAL A 289 6.25 12.97 -15.26
CA VAL A 289 6.16 11.52 -15.40
C VAL A 289 7.56 11.09 -15.82
N GLY A 290 8.31 10.47 -14.89
CA GLY A 290 9.60 9.90 -15.19
C GLY A 290 9.45 9.02 -16.43
N GLN A 291 10.15 9.38 -17.51
CA GLN A 291 10.23 8.59 -18.73
C GLN A 291 10.93 7.27 -18.39
N GLY A 292 10.14 6.29 -17.95
CA GLY A 292 10.55 4.89 -17.97
C GLY A 292 10.70 4.48 -19.42
N GLY A 293 11.95 4.20 -19.84
CA GLY A 293 12.33 3.90 -21.20
C GLY A 293 11.43 2.85 -21.85
N ALA A 294 10.67 3.29 -22.83
CA ALA A 294 10.06 2.40 -23.81
C ALA A 294 11.18 1.87 -24.71
N GLY A 295 11.62 0.64 -24.45
CA GLY A 295 12.47 -0.10 -25.38
C GLY A 295 11.79 -0.20 -26.72
N GLY A 296 12.40 0.33 -27.77
CA GLY A 296 11.92 0.34 -29.12
C GLY A 296 11.69 -1.07 -29.63
N HIS A 297 10.46 -1.37 -30.00
CA HIS A 297 10.15 -2.48 -30.90
C HIS A 297 10.29 -1.94 -32.31
N ASP A 298 11.43 -2.25 -32.90
CA ASP A 298 11.73 -2.15 -34.33
C ASP A 298 10.71 -3.03 -35.11
N ARG A 299 9.78 -2.38 -35.78
CA ARG A 299 8.92 -3.01 -36.78
C ARG A 299 9.67 -2.96 -38.11
N THR A 300 10.48 -3.97 -38.38
CA THR A 300 10.95 -4.22 -39.74
C THR A 300 9.79 -4.56 -40.66
N ASP A 301 9.58 -3.63 -41.56
CA ASP A 301 8.83 -3.72 -42.81
C ASP A 301 9.13 -5.04 -43.58
N ARG A 302 8.09 -5.79 -43.96
CA ARG A 302 8.14 -6.79 -45.01
C ARG A 302 7.03 -6.52 -46.02
N SER A 303 7.30 -5.56 -46.89
CA SER A 303 6.70 -5.54 -48.24
C SER A 303 7.49 -6.48 -49.14
N GLY A 304 6.85 -7.37 -49.82
CA GLY A 304 7.51 -8.07 -50.93
C GLY A 304 6.91 -9.44 -51.29
N ARG A 305 5.98 -9.42 -52.21
CA ARG A 305 5.49 -10.44 -53.17
C ARG A 305 4.41 -11.37 -52.68
#